data_5d65076d4fedcfff2d9c837344c62a0a
#
_entry.id   5d65076d4fedcfff2d9c837344c62a0a
#
_cell.length_a   1.000
_cell.length_b   1.000
_cell.length_c   1.000
_cell.angle_alpha   90.00
_cell.angle_beta   90.00
_cell.angle_gamma   90.00
#
_symmetry.space_group_name_H-M   'P 1'
#
loop_
_entity.id
_entity.type
_entity.pdbx_description
1 polymer ?
#
loop_
_entity_poly.entity_id
_entity_poly.type
_entity_poly.pdbx_seq_one_letter_code
_entity_poly.pdbx_strand_id
1 'polypeptide(L)'
;MVIDRKNLFIGSSLRTNKYSIEKTADILFKQKVVERVTLIEIPKHPNCIHLDTLFTQISKTDFVYYQPFMSTGLKITQYRGDLDHQVTYSGIHQLMYEIQPMVRLIPCGNAKYPYAEREQYASGCNFVALKNSVAVSYARNLKTLEALKERGYQIISAGELLNGIKTGLIDPEKLQDTIVTVRSSELTRAGGGPHCLTLPLVRE
;
A
#
# COMPACT_ATOMS: atom_id res chain seq x y z
N MET A 1 1.53 8.31 1.43
CA MET A 1 0.30 7.49 1.39
C MET A 1 -0.66 7.97 2.47
N VAL A 2 -1.83 8.43 2.10
CA VAL A 2 -2.90 8.80 3.03
C VAL A 2 -3.56 7.52 3.51
N ILE A 3 -3.53 7.25 4.81
CA ILE A 3 -4.18 6.09 5.44
C ILE A 3 -5.64 6.39 5.72
N ASP A 4 -5.88 7.56 6.31
CA ASP A 4 -7.20 8.11 6.57
C ASP A 4 -7.11 9.65 6.66
N ARG A 5 -8.18 10.31 7.07
CA ARG A 5 -8.22 11.78 7.19
C ARG A 5 -7.24 12.36 8.24
N LYS A 6 -6.70 11.52 9.12
CA LYS A 6 -5.82 11.95 10.23
C LYS A 6 -4.37 11.53 10.03
N ASN A 7 -4.13 10.43 9.32
CA ASN A 7 -2.85 9.74 9.25
C ASN A 7 -2.25 9.78 7.84
N LEU A 8 -1.05 10.36 7.72
CA LEU A 8 -0.25 10.37 6.50
C LEU A 8 1.05 9.61 6.74
N PHE A 9 1.35 8.63 5.89
CA PHE A 9 2.62 7.89 5.89
C PHE A 9 3.51 8.36 4.76
N ILE A 10 4.78 8.65 5.06
CA ILE A 10 5.78 9.06 4.08
C ILE A 10 7.04 8.21 4.27
N GLY A 11 7.48 7.54 3.21
CA GLY A 11 8.73 6.78 3.21
C GLY A 11 9.94 7.69 3.02
N SER A 12 10.90 7.63 3.95
CA SER A 12 12.23 8.17 3.75
C SER A 12 13.08 7.15 2.99
N SER A 13 13.63 7.51 1.85
CA SER A 13 14.29 6.60 0.91
C SER A 13 15.46 7.28 0.19
N LEU A 14 15.95 6.69 -0.91
CA LEU A 14 16.89 7.34 -1.82
C LEU A 14 16.31 8.58 -2.52
N ARG A 15 14.99 8.68 -2.63
CA ARG A 15 14.28 9.75 -3.36
C ARG A 15 13.66 10.81 -2.44
N THR A 16 13.48 10.51 -1.16
CA THR A 16 12.80 11.39 -0.19
C THR A 16 13.56 11.38 1.12
N ASN A 17 14.10 12.51 1.54
CA ASN A 17 14.87 12.61 2.77
C ASN A 17 14.01 13.08 3.97
N LYS A 18 14.51 12.86 5.18
CA LYS A 18 13.86 13.23 6.43
C LYS A 18 13.52 14.72 6.48
N TYR A 19 14.43 15.59 6.07
CA TYR A 19 14.21 17.04 6.10
C TYR A 19 12.99 17.47 5.27
N SER A 20 12.85 16.93 4.05
CA SER A 20 11.68 17.22 3.21
C SER A 20 10.39 16.73 3.84
N ILE A 21 10.43 15.56 4.51
CA ILE A 21 9.26 15.00 5.20
C ILE A 21 8.84 15.89 6.37
N GLU A 22 9.80 16.33 7.20
CA GLU A 22 9.54 17.22 8.34
C GLU A 22 9.00 18.59 7.89
N LYS A 23 9.55 19.16 6.83
CA LYS A 23 9.03 20.39 6.22
C LYS A 23 7.59 20.23 5.74
N THR A 24 7.29 19.11 5.09
CA THR A 24 5.93 18.80 4.63
C THR A 24 4.98 18.61 5.83
N ALA A 25 5.41 17.89 6.86
CA ALA A 25 4.63 17.68 8.07
C ALA A 25 4.28 19.01 8.75
N ASP A 26 5.26 19.91 8.94
CA ASP A 26 5.05 21.23 9.55
C ASP A 26 3.98 22.05 8.78
N ILE A 27 4.05 22.05 7.44
CA ILE A 27 3.07 22.75 6.60
C ILE A 27 1.67 22.13 6.80
N LEU A 28 1.55 20.80 6.75
CA LEU A 28 0.28 20.11 6.88
C LEU A 28 -0.35 20.27 8.26
N PHE A 29 0.45 20.30 9.32
CA PHE A 29 -0.02 20.59 10.68
C PHE A 29 -0.53 22.01 10.82
N LYS A 30 0.22 23.00 10.33
CA LYS A 30 -0.22 24.42 10.33
C LYS A 30 -1.53 24.63 9.57
N GLN A 31 -1.73 23.88 8.49
CA GLN A 31 -2.96 23.92 7.71
C GLN A 31 -4.08 23.01 8.27
N LYS A 32 -3.80 22.25 9.34
CA LYS A 32 -4.74 21.29 9.95
C LYS A 32 -5.28 20.24 8.97
N VAL A 33 -4.46 19.85 7.99
CA VAL A 33 -4.84 18.85 6.96
C VAL A 33 -4.80 17.43 7.53
N VAL A 34 -3.81 17.16 8.42
CA VAL A 34 -3.64 15.86 9.07
C VAL A 34 -3.31 16.07 10.55
N GLU A 35 -3.61 15.05 11.37
CA GLU A 35 -3.26 15.04 12.79
C GLU A 35 -1.91 14.35 13.05
N ARG A 36 -1.52 13.41 12.18
CA ARG A 36 -0.32 12.59 12.33
C ARG A 36 0.41 12.42 11.02
N VAL A 37 1.71 12.62 11.03
CA VAL A 37 2.61 12.31 9.92
C VAL A 37 3.60 11.25 10.39
N THR A 38 3.62 10.11 9.71
CA THR A 38 4.53 9.00 10.04
C THR A 38 5.63 8.91 8.99
N LEU A 39 6.86 9.13 9.44
CA LEU A 39 8.08 8.91 8.68
C LEU A 39 8.51 7.45 8.84
N ILE A 40 8.61 6.72 7.75
CA ILE A 40 9.07 5.33 7.70
C ILE A 40 10.41 5.29 6.97
N GLU A 41 11.50 4.94 7.68
CA GLU A 41 12.82 4.84 7.07
C GLU A 41 12.92 3.52 6.28
N ILE A 42 12.74 3.61 4.96
CA ILE A 42 12.82 2.45 4.06
C ILE A 42 14.29 2.09 3.80
N PRO A 43 14.62 0.79 3.70
CA PRO A 43 15.97 0.38 3.32
C PRO A 43 16.43 1.03 2.02
N LYS A 44 17.66 1.49 1.97
CA LYS A 44 18.26 2.09 0.77
C LYS A 44 18.59 1.00 -0.25
N HIS A 45 17.58 0.53 -0.94
CA HIS A 45 17.69 -0.51 -1.95
C HIS A 45 17.01 -0.05 -3.25
N PRO A 46 17.56 -0.34 -4.45
CA PRO A 46 17.01 0.10 -5.73
C PRO A 46 15.53 -0.28 -5.95
N ASN A 47 15.09 -1.41 -5.38
CA ASN A 47 13.71 -1.89 -5.51
C ASN A 47 12.77 -1.33 -4.44
N CYS A 48 13.26 -0.48 -3.52
CA CYS A 48 12.50 0.05 -2.38
C CYS A 48 12.56 1.58 -2.36
N ILE A 49 12.29 2.19 -3.50
CA ILE A 49 12.43 3.65 -3.67
C ILE A 49 11.24 4.45 -3.12
N HIS A 50 10.06 3.84 -3.03
CA HIS A 50 8.84 4.46 -2.52
C HIS A 50 8.11 3.51 -1.57
N LEU A 51 7.35 4.06 -0.63
CA LEU A 51 6.62 3.27 0.39
C LEU A 51 5.63 2.30 -0.25
N ASP A 52 4.94 2.71 -1.31
CA ASP A 52 3.95 1.91 -2.03
C ASP A 52 4.52 0.69 -2.76
N THR A 53 5.85 0.58 -2.89
CA THR A 53 6.51 -0.64 -3.37
C THR A 53 6.65 -1.70 -2.28
N LEU A 54 6.43 -1.33 -1.01
CA LEU A 54 6.58 -2.18 0.17
C LEU A 54 5.29 -2.33 0.97
N PHE A 55 4.36 -1.39 0.84
CA PHE A 55 3.20 -1.30 1.70
C PHE A 55 2.09 -0.49 1.02
N THR A 56 0.91 -1.08 0.80
CA THR A 56 -0.26 -0.37 0.29
C THR A 56 -1.54 -0.81 0.97
N GLN A 57 -2.44 0.14 1.14
CA GLN A 57 -3.79 -0.07 1.67
C GLN A 57 -4.73 -0.50 0.55
N ILE A 58 -5.52 -1.56 0.79
CA ILE A 58 -6.54 -2.06 -0.15
C ILE A 58 -7.96 -2.00 0.41
N SER A 59 -8.08 -1.88 1.74
CA SER A 59 -9.35 -1.60 2.41
C SER A 59 -9.10 -0.76 3.67
N LYS A 60 -10.15 -0.42 4.40
CA LYS A 60 -10.02 0.26 5.70
C LYS A 60 -9.17 -0.52 6.71
N THR A 61 -9.15 -1.84 6.59
CA THR A 61 -8.43 -2.74 7.52
C THR A 61 -7.30 -3.51 6.88
N ASP A 62 -7.29 -3.67 5.56
CA ASP A 62 -6.38 -4.57 4.88
C ASP A 62 -5.26 -3.84 4.16
N PHE A 63 -4.05 -4.32 4.40
CA PHE A 63 -2.84 -3.78 3.81
C PHE A 63 -1.98 -4.92 3.25
N VAL A 64 -1.52 -4.76 2.01
CA VAL A 64 -0.51 -5.65 1.44
C VAL A 64 0.88 -5.11 1.76
N TYR A 65 1.78 -5.96 2.25
CA TYR A 65 3.09 -5.53 2.71
C TYR A 65 4.20 -6.49 2.36
N TYR A 66 5.42 -5.96 2.20
CA TYR A 66 6.63 -6.77 2.04
C TYR A 66 7.22 -7.10 3.40
N GLN A 67 6.91 -8.29 3.91
CA GLN A 67 7.27 -8.73 5.26
C GLN A 67 8.75 -8.57 5.60
N PRO A 68 9.73 -8.98 4.76
CA PRO A 68 11.14 -8.93 5.14
C PRO A 68 11.63 -7.55 5.58
N PHE A 69 11.08 -6.47 5.00
CA PHE A 69 11.50 -5.10 5.33
C PHE A 69 10.56 -4.38 6.28
N MET A 70 9.34 -4.84 6.43
CA MET A 70 8.31 -4.12 7.18
C MET A 70 8.05 -4.68 8.59
N SER A 71 8.51 -5.92 8.87
CA SER A 71 8.17 -6.60 10.13
C SER A 71 9.03 -6.18 11.31
N THR A 72 10.34 -6.04 11.13
CA THR A 72 11.29 -5.75 12.20
C THR A 72 12.43 -4.85 11.72
N GLY A 73 13.03 -4.10 12.65
CA GLY A 73 14.21 -3.28 12.36
C GLY A 73 13.95 -1.98 11.59
N LEU A 74 12.70 -1.68 11.25
CA LEU A 74 12.34 -0.38 10.68
C LEU A 74 12.34 0.68 11.76
N LYS A 75 12.99 1.79 11.47
CA LYS A 75 12.82 2.99 12.26
C LYS A 75 11.64 3.79 11.74
N ILE A 76 10.64 3.91 12.59
CA ILE A 76 9.41 4.63 12.29
C ILE A 76 9.24 5.73 13.31
N THR A 77 9.06 6.96 12.83
CA THR A 77 8.81 8.13 13.69
C THR A 77 7.47 8.74 13.31
N GLN A 78 6.55 8.83 14.25
CA GLN A 78 5.27 9.50 14.07
C GLN A 78 5.27 10.84 14.78
N TYR A 79 5.06 11.90 14.05
CA TYR A 79 4.83 13.26 14.53
C TYR A 79 3.33 13.48 14.76
N ARG A 80 2.94 14.14 15.87
CA ARG A 80 1.55 14.33 16.30
C ARG A 80 1.23 15.80 16.53
N GLY A 81 0.61 16.45 15.56
CA GLY A 81 0.22 17.85 15.61
C GLY A 81 1.35 18.85 15.38
N ASP A 82 2.59 18.49 15.74
CA ASP A 82 3.82 19.23 15.49
C ASP A 82 5.03 18.29 15.42
N LEU A 83 6.24 18.86 15.27
CA LEU A 83 7.49 18.08 15.16
C LEU A 83 8.11 17.73 16.52
N ASP A 84 7.69 18.35 17.59
CA ASP A 84 8.24 18.12 18.94
C ASP A 84 7.59 16.92 19.62
N HIS A 85 6.30 16.67 19.32
CA HIS A 85 5.57 15.51 19.81
C HIS A 85 5.75 14.31 18.88
N GLN A 86 6.71 13.44 19.20
CA GLN A 86 7.03 12.27 18.38
C GLN A 86 7.01 10.97 19.16
N VAL A 87 6.55 9.91 18.50
CA VAL A 87 6.57 8.53 18.98
C VAL A 87 7.35 7.66 18.01
N THR A 88 8.16 6.76 18.53
CA THR A 88 8.97 5.84 17.71
C THR A 88 8.43 4.42 17.80
N TYR A 89 8.41 3.71 16.68
CA TYR A 89 7.98 2.32 16.57
C TYR A 89 9.11 1.48 15.95
N SER A 90 9.22 0.23 16.38
CA SER A 90 10.24 -0.72 15.91
C SER A 90 9.84 -1.51 14.65
N GLY A 91 8.60 -1.38 14.20
CA GLY A 91 8.07 -2.05 13.01
C GLY A 91 6.65 -1.65 12.69
N ILE A 92 6.22 -2.01 11.47
CA ILE A 92 4.91 -1.61 10.95
C ILE A 92 3.75 -2.22 11.76
N HIS A 93 3.92 -3.43 12.30
CA HIS A 93 2.89 -4.10 13.09
C HIS A 93 2.48 -3.26 14.31
N GLN A 94 3.46 -2.82 15.09
CA GLN A 94 3.21 -2.00 16.29
C GLN A 94 2.46 -0.71 15.94
N LEU A 95 2.92 0.01 14.92
CA LEU A 95 2.26 1.22 14.43
C LEU A 95 0.82 0.94 13.98
N MET A 96 0.65 -0.09 13.16
CA MET A 96 -0.66 -0.34 12.56
C MET A 96 -1.70 -0.81 13.56
N TYR A 97 -1.34 -1.63 14.56
CA TYR A 97 -2.26 -2.02 15.61
C TYR A 97 -2.72 -0.85 16.49
N GLU A 98 -1.86 0.18 16.67
CA GLU A 98 -2.28 1.39 17.38
C GLU A 98 -3.28 2.23 16.56
N ILE A 99 -3.05 2.35 15.24
CA ILE A 99 -3.90 3.17 14.36
C ILE A 99 -5.21 2.45 14.02
N GLN A 100 -5.12 1.16 13.76
CA GLN A 100 -6.24 0.32 13.31
C GLN A 100 -6.18 -1.05 14.00
N PRO A 101 -6.84 -1.21 15.17
CA PRO A 101 -6.80 -2.47 15.93
C PRO A 101 -7.28 -3.70 15.15
N MET A 102 -8.15 -3.51 14.14
CA MET A 102 -8.67 -4.58 13.28
C MET A 102 -7.82 -4.80 12.02
N VAL A 103 -6.60 -4.24 11.98
CA VAL A 103 -5.74 -4.36 10.81
C VAL A 103 -5.42 -5.81 10.45
N ARG A 104 -5.46 -6.11 9.17
CA ARG A 104 -5.00 -7.38 8.58
C ARG A 104 -3.84 -7.08 7.63
N LEU A 105 -2.67 -7.53 7.98
CA LEU A 105 -1.48 -7.40 7.15
C LEU A 105 -1.33 -8.66 6.28
N ILE A 106 -1.36 -8.48 4.97
CA ILE A 106 -1.33 -9.55 3.97
C ILE A 106 0.05 -9.57 3.32
N PRO A 107 0.85 -10.62 3.52
CA PRO A 107 2.22 -10.63 3.03
C PRO A 107 2.30 -10.86 1.52
N CYS A 108 3.06 -10.02 0.83
CA CYS A 108 3.45 -10.23 -0.57
C CYS A 108 4.18 -11.57 -0.73
N GLY A 109 3.89 -12.29 -1.80
CA GLY A 109 4.47 -13.60 -2.08
C GLY A 109 4.13 -14.64 -1.03
N ASN A 110 3.07 -14.43 -0.23
CA ASN A 110 2.65 -15.26 0.90
C ASN A 110 3.79 -15.48 1.92
N ALA A 111 4.65 -14.46 2.11
CA ALA A 111 5.85 -14.50 2.96
C ALA A 111 6.84 -15.65 2.67
N LYS A 112 6.78 -16.29 1.52
CA LYS A 112 7.61 -17.46 1.18
C LYS A 112 8.76 -17.10 0.24
N TYR A 113 9.98 -17.44 0.62
CA TYR A 113 11.13 -17.40 -0.27
C TYR A 113 10.98 -18.44 -1.40
N PRO A 114 11.31 -18.14 -2.68
CA PRO A 114 11.77 -16.85 -3.22
C PRO A 114 10.61 -15.96 -3.71
N TYR A 115 9.37 -16.30 -3.42
CA TYR A 115 8.20 -15.63 -3.97
C TYR A 115 8.02 -14.21 -3.42
N ALA A 116 8.31 -14.00 -2.14
CA ALA A 116 8.19 -12.68 -1.53
C ALA A 116 9.08 -11.66 -2.25
N GLU A 117 10.34 -12.00 -2.52
CA GLU A 117 11.31 -11.14 -3.22
C GLU A 117 10.91 -10.94 -4.68
N ARG A 118 10.59 -12.04 -5.39
CA ARG A 118 10.23 -12.00 -6.81
C ARG A 118 8.97 -11.20 -7.08
N GLU A 119 7.96 -11.35 -6.22
CA GLU A 119 6.70 -10.64 -6.40
C GLU A 119 6.78 -9.19 -5.92
N GLN A 120 7.56 -8.90 -4.86
CA GLN A 120 7.86 -7.52 -4.49
C GLN A 120 8.55 -6.78 -5.65
N TYR A 121 9.58 -7.39 -6.25
CA TYR A 121 10.23 -6.85 -7.45
C TYR A 121 9.25 -6.64 -8.61
N ALA A 122 8.27 -7.53 -8.76
CA ALA A 122 7.19 -7.45 -9.73
C ALA A 122 6.01 -6.58 -9.28
N SER A 123 6.23 -5.67 -8.33
CA SER A 123 5.23 -4.72 -7.80
C SER A 123 4.04 -5.41 -7.10
N GLY A 124 4.31 -6.54 -6.42
CA GLY A 124 3.29 -7.32 -5.71
C GLY A 124 2.72 -6.63 -4.46
N CYS A 125 3.33 -5.55 -3.97
CA CYS A 125 2.77 -4.69 -2.92
C CYS A 125 2.11 -3.42 -3.46
N ASN A 126 2.17 -3.16 -4.78
CA ASN A 126 1.80 -1.88 -5.36
C ASN A 126 0.36 -1.91 -5.92
N PHE A 127 -0.61 -1.89 -5.02
CA PHE A 127 -2.03 -1.91 -5.34
C PHE A 127 -2.61 -0.50 -5.47
N VAL A 128 -3.56 -0.29 -6.36
CA VAL A 128 -4.42 0.89 -6.35
C VAL A 128 -5.81 0.50 -5.88
N ALA A 129 -6.25 1.04 -4.75
CA ALA A 129 -7.62 0.89 -4.28
C ALA A 129 -8.56 1.77 -5.12
N LEU A 130 -9.57 1.15 -5.73
CA LEU A 130 -10.63 1.85 -6.46
C LEU A 130 -11.73 2.32 -5.50
N LYS A 131 -12.05 1.48 -4.54
CA LYS A 131 -12.91 1.75 -3.40
C LYS A 131 -12.56 0.79 -2.26
N ASN A 132 -13.22 0.90 -1.12
CA ASN A 132 -12.96 0.01 0.02
C ASN A 132 -13.09 -1.47 -0.40
N SER A 133 -12.06 -2.25 -0.14
CA SER A 133 -11.91 -3.68 -0.50
C SER A 133 -12.01 -4.03 -1.99
N VAL A 134 -11.90 -3.04 -2.89
CA VAL A 134 -11.78 -3.29 -4.34
C VAL A 134 -10.52 -2.62 -4.84
N ALA A 135 -9.56 -3.41 -5.32
CA ALA A 135 -8.26 -2.90 -5.73
C ALA A 135 -7.74 -3.55 -7.02
N VAL A 136 -6.82 -2.88 -7.69
CA VAL A 136 -6.15 -3.37 -8.90
C VAL A 136 -4.74 -3.83 -8.56
N SER A 137 -4.34 -4.97 -9.12
CA SER A 137 -3.00 -5.54 -9.03
C SER A 137 -2.56 -6.18 -10.33
N TYR A 138 -1.29 -6.58 -10.40
CA TYR A 138 -0.78 -7.34 -11.55
C TYR A 138 -1.08 -8.84 -11.43
N ALA A 139 -1.57 -9.44 -12.50
CA ALA A 139 -1.94 -10.85 -12.58
C ALA A 139 -0.77 -11.83 -12.37
N ARG A 140 0.48 -11.38 -12.54
CA ARG A 140 1.67 -12.21 -12.40
C ARG A 140 2.09 -12.54 -10.96
N ASN A 141 1.57 -11.81 -9.97
CA ASN A 141 1.93 -11.95 -8.56
C ASN A 141 1.06 -13.04 -7.88
N LEU A 142 1.22 -14.29 -8.35
CA LEU A 142 0.31 -15.39 -8.04
C LEU A 142 0.25 -15.72 -6.55
N LYS A 143 1.37 -15.67 -5.84
CA LYS A 143 1.42 -16.01 -4.40
C LYS A 143 0.81 -14.90 -3.53
N THR A 144 0.94 -13.65 -3.94
CA THR A 144 0.22 -12.53 -3.31
C THR A 144 -1.29 -12.67 -3.53
N LEU A 145 -1.71 -13.03 -4.75
CA LEU A 145 -3.13 -13.27 -5.05
C LEU A 145 -3.69 -14.50 -4.30
N GLU A 146 -2.89 -15.55 -4.10
CA GLU A 146 -3.27 -16.68 -3.23
C GLU A 146 -3.50 -16.21 -1.78
N ALA A 147 -2.56 -15.44 -1.21
CA ALA A 147 -2.71 -14.89 0.14
C ALA A 147 -3.95 -14.01 0.30
N LEU A 148 -4.33 -13.26 -0.75
CA LEU A 148 -5.56 -12.47 -0.78
C LEU A 148 -6.81 -13.34 -0.84
N LYS A 149 -6.81 -14.43 -1.64
CA LYS A 149 -7.91 -15.40 -1.67
C LYS A 149 -8.14 -16.05 -0.31
N GLU A 150 -7.06 -16.42 0.39
CA GLU A 150 -7.13 -16.97 1.76
C GLU A 150 -7.76 -15.99 2.76
N ARG A 151 -7.76 -14.69 2.44
CA ARG A 151 -8.40 -13.62 3.23
C ARG A 151 -9.80 -13.24 2.75
N GLY A 152 -10.36 -14.00 1.79
CA GLY A 152 -11.72 -13.83 1.31
C GLY A 152 -11.87 -12.97 0.06
N TYR A 153 -10.77 -12.48 -0.52
CA TYR A 153 -10.86 -11.70 -1.76
C TYR A 153 -11.14 -12.57 -2.98
N GLN A 154 -12.08 -12.12 -3.81
CA GLN A 154 -12.30 -12.66 -5.15
C GLN A 154 -11.28 -12.06 -6.11
N ILE A 155 -10.77 -12.88 -7.02
CA ILE A 155 -9.83 -12.42 -8.05
C ILE A 155 -10.52 -12.51 -9.41
N ILE A 156 -10.62 -11.38 -10.09
CA ILE A 156 -11.22 -11.26 -11.42
C ILE A 156 -10.24 -10.57 -12.37
N SER A 157 -10.17 -10.99 -13.61
CA SER A 157 -9.39 -10.23 -14.59
C SER A 157 -10.13 -8.96 -15.05
N ALA A 158 -9.38 -7.93 -15.43
CA ALA A 158 -9.97 -6.70 -15.97
C ALA A 158 -10.86 -6.98 -17.20
N GLY A 159 -10.49 -7.97 -18.03
CA GLY A 159 -11.28 -8.37 -19.19
C GLY A 159 -12.64 -8.97 -18.80
N GLU A 160 -12.65 -9.89 -17.83
CA GLU A 160 -13.89 -10.49 -17.31
C GLU A 160 -14.77 -9.43 -16.64
N LEU A 161 -14.18 -8.56 -15.83
CA LEU A 161 -14.90 -7.45 -15.19
C LEU A 161 -15.58 -6.55 -16.22
N LEU A 162 -14.82 -6.07 -17.21
CA LEU A 162 -15.35 -5.18 -18.24
C LEU A 162 -16.44 -5.85 -19.08
N ASN A 163 -16.29 -7.14 -19.40
CA ASN A 163 -17.32 -7.89 -20.11
C ASN A 163 -18.58 -8.06 -19.24
N GLY A 164 -18.40 -8.39 -17.96
CA GLY A 164 -19.53 -8.52 -17.02
C GLY A 164 -20.32 -7.22 -16.85
N ILE A 165 -19.62 -6.08 -16.78
CA ILE A 165 -20.26 -4.75 -16.72
C ILE A 165 -21.04 -4.46 -18.03
N LYS A 166 -20.40 -4.69 -19.20
CA LYS A 166 -21.04 -4.46 -20.50
C LYS A 166 -22.29 -5.30 -20.73
N THR A 167 -22.31 -6.54 -20.22
CA THR A 167 -23.44 -7.46 -20.33
C THR A 167 -24.48 -7.30 -19.22
N GLY A 168 -24.25 -6.41 -18.26
CA GLY A 168 -25.13 -6.20 -17.11
C GLY A 168 -25.07 -7.31 -16.04
N LEU A 169 -24.14 -8.26 -16.16
CA LEU A 169 -23.94 -9.35 -15.20
C LEU A 169 -23.22 -8.88 -13.92
N ILE A 170 -22.42 -7.86 -14.04
CA ILE A 170 -21.65 -7.28 -12.91
C ILE A 170 -22.04 -5.81 -12.75
N ASP A 171 -22.53 -5.48 -11.57
CA ASP A 171 -22.73 -4.10 -11.13
C ASP A 171 -21.46 -3.62 -10.41
N PRO A 172 -20.71 -2.65 -10.96
CA PRO A 172 -19.45 -2.18 -10.35
C PRO A 172 -19.66 -1.56 -8.97
N GLU A 173 -20.82 -0.99 -8.69
CA GLU A 173 -21.14 -0.39 -7.40
C GLU A 173 -21.29 -1.44 -6.29
N LYS A 174 -21.70 -2.65 -6.64
CA LYS A 174 -21.87 -3.78 -5.72
C LYS A 174 -20.63 -4.63 -5.51
N LEU A 175 -19.53 -4.35 -6.21
CA LEU A 175 -18.27 -5.06 -5.99
C LEU A 175 -17.78 -4.86 -4.56
N GLN A 176 -17.40 -5.97 -3.91
CA GLN A 176 -16.80 -6.01 -2.59
C GLN A 176 -15.72 -7.09 -2.57
N ASP A 177 -14.73 -6.94 -1.70
CA ASP A 177 -13.66 -7.91 -1.50
C ASP A 177 -13.10 -8.48 -2.81
N THR A 178 -12.80 -7.58 -3.76
CA THR A 178 -12.44 -7.96 -5.14
C THR A 178 -11.09 -7.37 -5.53
N ILE A 179 -10.21 -8.23 -6.03
CA ILE A 179 -8.96 -7.80 -6.67
C ILE A 179 -9.10 -7.96 -8.18
N VAL A 180 -9.03 -6.85 -8.88
CA VAL A 180 -9.03 -6.80 -10.33
C VAL A 180 -7.59 -6.96 -10.82
N THR A 181 -7.34 -7.95 -11.67
CA THR A 181 -6.00 -8.20 -12.19
C THR A 181 -5.82 -7.70 -13.61
N VAL A 182 -4.67 -7.04 -13.84
CA VAL A 182 -4.25 -6.60 -15.18
C VAL A 182 -2.96 -7.31 -15.60
N ARG A 183 -2.81 -7.55 -16.89
CA ARG A 183 -1.57 -8.10 -17.46
C ARG A 183 -0.45 -7.06 -17.36
N SER A 184 0.76 -7.52 -17.06
CA SER A 184 1.88 -6.62 -16.77
C SER A 184 3.22 -7.10 -17.32
N SER A 185 3.23 -7.89 -18.38
CA SER A 185 4.46 -8.54 -18.87
C SER A 185 5.62 -7.57 -19.07
N GLU A 186 5.35 -6.37 -19.59
CA GLU A 186 6.36 -5.34 -19.86
C GLU A 186 6.36 -4.20 -18.82
N LEU A 187 5.22 -3.88 -18.22
CA LEU A 187 5.10 -2.75 -17.29
C LEU A 187 6.02 -2.86 -16.06
N THR A 188 6.23 -4.07 -15.57
CA THR A 188 7.11 -4.31 -14.42
C THR A 188 8.60 -4.13 -14.70
N ARG A 189 9.04 -4.11 -15.96
CA ARG A 189 10.46 -3.95 -16.33
C ARG A 189 11.01 -2.58 -15.97
N ALA A 190 10.17 -1.55 -16.06
CA ALA A 190 10.54 -0.18 -15.70
C ALA A 190 10.38 0.10 -14.20
N GLY A 191 9.92 -0.88 -13.42
CA GLY A 191 9.50 -0.72 -12.04
C GLY A 191 8.15 -0.04 -11.90
N GLY A 192 7.52 -0.20 -10.73
CA GLY A 192 6.22 0.35 -10.43
C GLY A 192 5.04 -0.55 -10.80
N GLY A 193 3.95 -0.40 -10.07
CA GLY A 193 2.72 -1.14 -10.24
C GLY A 193 1.53 -0.21 -10.52
N PRO A 194 0.31 -0.73 -10.39
CA PRO A 194 -0.90 0.05 -10.65
C PRO A 194 -0.98 1.35 -9.86
N HIS A 195 -0.55 1.36 -8.59
CA HIS A 195 -0.53 2.56 -7.76
C HIS A 195 0.40 3.63 -8.32
N CYS A 196 1.62 3.26 -8.73
CA CYS A 196 2.59 4.18 -9.31
C CYS A 196 2.13 4.79 -10.65
N LEU A 197 1.25 4.10 -11.39
CA LEU A 197 0.73 4.52 -12.69
C LEU A 197 -0.54 5.39 -12.57
N THR A 198 -1.01 5.65 -11.37
CA THR A 198 -2.26 6.38 -11.12
C THR A 198 -2.03 7.59 -10.23
N LEU A 199 -2.86 8.61 -10.43
CA LEU A 199 -2.94 9.78 -9.56
C LEU A 199 -4.41 10.00 -9.18
N PRO A 200 -4.78 9.83 -7.90
CA PRO A 200 -6.15 10.13 -7.47
C PRO A 200 -6.38 11.64 -7.53
N LEU A 201 -7.38 12.07 -8.29
CA LEU A 201 -7.77 13.48 -8.40
C LEU A 201 -8.77 13.88 -7.30
N VAL A 202 -9.64 12.95 -6.92
CA VAL A 202 -10.65 13.13 -5.86
C VAL A 202 -10.64 11.88 -4.98
N ARG A 203 -10.74 12.07 -3.68
CA ARG A 203 -10.97 11.01 -2.69
C ARG A 203 -12.15 11.39 -1.80
N GLU A 204 -13.10 10.50 -1.69
CA GLU A 204 -14.24 10.63 -0.78
C GLU A 204 -13.91 10.07 0.62
#